data_0ba1fca68cb6d9febdb40873b1ad2682
#
_entry.id   0ba1fca68cb6d9febdb40873b1ad2682
#
_cell.length_a   1.000
_cell.length_b   1.000
_cell.length_c   1.000
_cell.angle_alpha   90.00
_cell.angle_beta   90.00
_cell.angle_gamma   90.00
#
_symmetry.space_group_name_H-M   'P 1'
#
loop_
_entity.id
_entity.type
_entity.pdbx_description
1 polymer ?
#
loop_
_entity_poly.entity_id
_entity_poly.type
_entity_poly.pdbx_seq_one_letter_code
_entity_poly.pdbx_strand_id
1 'polypeptide(L)'
;MANAAAVFRSLVKMGSSVSKTALYMNNQVKDSSYQAMFITVILGKINLEKKEMEFINMGHEPMMVLDQKFNFEYVKSTLPPMGLMPVKDENFFKTTIMDISDKTILIYTDGVTEGYIDEEKELEVVGLENEIKKLNSTSPE
;
A
#
# COMPACT_ATOMS: atom_id res chain seq x y z
N MET A 1 -13.86 10.55 -2.65
CA MET A 1 -12.38 10.60 -2.78
C MET A 1 -11.78 11.88 -2.20
N ALA A 2 -12.17 13.10 -2.62
CA ALA A 2 -11.61 14.37 -2.10
C ALA A 2 -11.72 14.51 -0.57
N ASN A 3 -12.79 14.04 0.05
CA ASN A 3 -13.01 14.11 1.50
C ASN A 3 -12.04 13.22 2.28
N ALA A 4 -11.76 12.00 1.81
CA ALA A 4 -10.83 11.07 2.45
C ALA A 4 -9.40 11.64 2.49
N ALA A 5 -8.94 12.27 1.41
CA ALA A 5 -7.62 12.90 1.36
C ALA A 5 -7.51 14.11 2.32
N ALA A 6 -8.57 14.87 2.53
CA ALA A 6 -8.58 15.98 3.47
C ALA A 6 -8.53 15.48 4.93
N VAL A 7 -9.30 14.45 5.26
CA VAL A 7 -9.29 13.79 6.57
C VAL A 7 -7.90 13.21 6.86
N PHE A 8 -7.33 12.48 5.92
CA PHE A 8 -5.97 11.94 6.05
C PHE A 8 -4.95 13.03 6.39
N ARG A 9 -4.91 14.11 5.61
CA ARG A 9 -3.98 15.23 5.84
C ARG A 9 -4.15 15.85 7.22
N SER A 10 -5.37 15.98 7.71
CA SER A 10 -5.65 16.52 9.04
C SER A 10 -5.14 15.60 10.14
N LEU A 11 -5.37 14.29 10.04
CA LEU A 11 -4.91 13.30 11.00
C LEU A 11 -3.37 13.23 11.07
N VAL A 12 -2.72 13.27 9.90
CA VAL A 12 -1.24 13.31 9.82
C VAL A 12 -0.69 14.56 10.50
N LYS A 13 -1.26 15.74 10.25
CA LYS A 13 -0.86 17.00 10.91
C LYS A 13 -1.03 16.98 12.43
N MET A 14 -2.02 16.23 12.91
CA MET A 14 -2.26 16.03 14.36
C MET A 14 -1.34 14.97 14.99
N GLY A 15 -0.46 14.34 14.22
CA GLY A 15 0.46 13.31 14.71
C GLY A 15 -0.23 11.99 15.10
N SER A 16 -1.38 11.68 14.49
CA SER A 16 -2.09 10.42 14.75
C SER A 16 -1.24 9.20 14.39
N SER A 17 -1.41 8.10 15.15
CA SER A 17 -0.81 6.80 14.80
C SER A 17 -1.40 6.24 13.50
N VAL A 18 -0.73 5.28 12.87
CA VAL A 18 -1.22 4.60 11.66
C VAL A 18 -2.55 3.91 11.94
N SER A 19 -2.66 3.16 13.06
CA SER A 19 -3.91 2.48 13.49
C SER A 19 -5.07 3.45 13.69
N LYS A 20 -4.82 4.55 14.40
CA LYS A 20 -5.84 5.59 14.65
C LYS A 20 -6.27 6.28 13.36
N THR A 21 -5.33 6.57 12.47
CA THR A 21 -5.63 7.12 11.15
C THR A 21 -6.50 6.15 10.34
N ALA A 22 -6.16 4.85 10.33
CA ALA A 22 -6.95 3.82 9.66
C ALA A 22 -8.38 3.73 10.21
N LEU A 23 -8.55 3.76 11.54
CA LEU A 23 -9.87 3.73 12.20
C LEU A 23 -10.75 4.89 11.73
N TYR A 24 -10.25 6.12 11.85
CA TYR A 24 -11.03 7.31 11.48
C TYR A 24 -11.36 7.34 10.00
N MET A 25 -10.41 7.03 9.15
CA MET A 25 -10.63 7.00 7.70
C MET A 25 -11.61 5.90 7.29
N ASN A 26 -11.49 4.70 7.90
CA ASN A 26 -12.40 3.58 7.63
C ASN A 26 -13.86 3.98 7.91
N ASN A 27 -14.12 4.55 9.10
CA ASN A 27 -15.46 4.93 9.47
C ASN A 27 -15.97 6.12 8.64
N GLN A 28 -15.11 7.08 8.33
CA GLN A 28 -15.46 8.19 7.45
C GLN A 28 -15.84 7.73 6.02
N VAL A 29 -15.11 6.75 5.46
CA VAL A 29 -15.44 6.16 4.17
C VAL A 29 -16.76 5.40 4.27
N LYS A 30 -16.97 4.61 5.33
CA LYS A 30 -18.19 3.86 5.56
C LYS A 30 -19.40 4.77 5.68
N ASP A 31 -19.31 5.86 6.44
CA ASP A 31 -20.41 6.78 6.69
C ASP A 31 -20.75 7.63 5.48
N SER A 32 -19.76 7.96 4.64
CA SER A 32 -19.94 8.78 3.44
C SER A 32 -20.42 8.00 2.22
N SER A 33 -20.46 6.69 2.28
CA SER A 33 -20.82 5.86 1.12
C SER A 33 -22.32 5.57 1.05
N TYR A 34 -23.01 6.21 0.13
CA TYR A 34 -24.42 5.97 -0.19
C TYR A 34 -24.67 4.59 -0.85
N GLN A 35 -23.63 3.92 -1.35
CA GLN A 35 -23.71 2.63 -2.06
C GLN A 35 -22.46 1.83 -1.75
N ALA A 36 -22.41 1.11 -0.64
CA ALA A 36 -21.42 0.07 -0.32
C ALA A 36 -20.02 0.23 -0.98
N MET A 37 -19.56 1.46 -1.16
CA MET A 37 -18.24 1.74 -1.73
C MET A 37 -17.17 1.49 -0.68
N PHE A 38 -16.09 0.89 -1.12
CA PHE A 38 -14.90 0.65 -0.32
C PHE A 38 -13.66 1.17 -1.07
N ILE A 39 -12.57 1.32 -0.36
CA ILE A 39 -11.29 1.76 -0.92
C ILE A 39 -10.21 0.76 -0.52
N THR A 40 -9.42 0.31 -1.48
CA THR A 40 -8.18 -0.41 -1.19
C THR A 40 -7.08 0.61 -0.92
N VAL A 41 -6.29 0.41 0.14
CA VAL A 41 -5.30 1.40 0.56
C VAL A 41 -4.15 0.76 1.34
N ILE A 42 -2.96 1.32 1.18
CA ILE A 42 -1.83 1.12 2.07
C ILE A 42 -1.60 2.43 2.83
N LEU A 43 -1.69 2.37 4.15
CA LEU A 43 -1.34 3.48 5.04
C LEU A 43 -0.03 3.16 5.72
N GLY A 44 0.92 4.08 5.70
CA GLY A 44 2.20 3.85 6.33
C GLY A 44 2.88 5.11 6.80
N LYS A 45 3.86 4.91 7.71
CA LYS A 45 4.76 5.92 8.22
C LYS A 45 6.18 5.38 8.11
N ILE A 46 7.05 6.16 7.47
CA ILE A 46 8.47 5.82 7.33
C ILE A 46 9.28 6.59 8.36
N ASN A 47 10.12 5.88 9.09
CA ASN A 47 11.14 6.47 9.95
C ASN A 47 12.50 6.31 9.25
N LEU A 48 13.01 7.41 8.72
CA LEU A 48 14.27 7.42 7.96
C LEU A 48 15.50 7.19 8.85
N GLU A 49 15.47 7.59 10.12
CA GLU A 49 16.58 7.39 11.05
C GLU A 49 16.72 5.91 11.43
N LYS A 50 15.58 5.27 11.72
CA LYS A 50 15.53 3.84 12.06
C LYS A 50 15.52 2.93 10.84
N LYS A 51 15.30 3.48 9.65
CA LYS A 51 15.08 2.74 8.40
C LYS A 51 13.95 1.71 8.53
N GLU A 52 12.84 2.12 9.14
CA GLU A 52 11.66 1.29 9.39
C GLU A 52 10.43 1.89 8.72
N MET A 53 9.57 1.04 8.21
CA MET A 53 8.24 1.38 7.76
C MET A 53 7.20 0.69 8.64
N GLU A 54 6.37 1.48 9.33
CA GLU A 54 5.16 1.01 10.00
C GLU A 54 3.99 1.18 9.04
N PHE A 55 3.22 0.12 8.76
CA PHE A 55 2.15 0.18 7.76
C PHE A 55 1.01 -0.79 8.03
N ILE A 56 -0.10 -0.55 7.31
CA ILE A 56 -1.28 -1.41 7.19
C ILE A 56 -1.62 -1.51 5.70
N ASN A 57 -1.85 -2.72 5.19
CA ASN A 57 -2.44 -2.94 3.88
C ASN A 57 -3.90 -3.38 4.06
N MET A 58 -4.83 -2.60 3.53
CA MET A 58 -6.28 -2.80 3.60
C MET A 58 -6.83 -3.13 2.21
N GLY A 59 -6.74 -4.40 1.83
CA GLY A 59 -7.28 -4.91 0.57
C GLY A 59 -6.58 -4.43 -0.69
N HIS A 60 -5.45 -3.74 -0.58
CA HIS A 60 -4.68 -3.31 -1.76
C HIS A 60 -3.81 -4.45 -2.28
N GLU A 61 -3.38 -4.35 -3.54
CA GLU A 61 -2.39 -5.25 -4.14
C GLU A 61 -1.18 -5.45 -3.21
N PRO A 62 -0.52 -6.61 -3.25
CA PRO A 62 0.67 -6.84 -2.45
C PRO A 62 1.76 -5.82 -2.75
N MET A 63 2.38 -5.27 -1.71
CA MET A 63 3.61 -4.50 -1.91
C MET A 63 4.71 -5.44 -2.36
N MET A 64 5.42 -5.06 -3.40
CA MET A 64 6.63 -5.75 -3.85
C MET A 64 7.83 -5.11 -3.15
N VAL A 65 8.61 -5.90 -2.45
CA VAL A 65 9.81 -5.48 -1.75
C VAL A 65 11.01 -6.17 -2.38
N LEU A 66 12.01 -5.39 -2.77
CA LEU A 66 13.22 -5.88 -3.42
C LEU A 66 14.42 -5.61 -2.54
N ASP A 67 15.31 -6.59 -2.44
CA ASP A 67 16.66 -6.39 -1.91
C ASP A 67 17.65 -5.95 -3.01
N GLN A 68 18.88 -5.65 -2.63
CA GLN A 68 19.95 -5.25 -3.56
C GLN A 68 20.34 -6.35 -4.57
N LYS A 69 19.92 -7.60 -4.31
CA LYS A 69 20.16 -8.74 -5.21
C LYS A 69 18.97 -9.02 -6.13
N PHE A 70 17.95 -8.15 -6.11
CA PHE A 70 16.71 -8.32 -6.86
C PHE A 70 15.92 -9.58 -6.49
N ASN A 71 16.00 -10.01 -5.23
CA ASN A 71 15.06 -10.96 -4.68
C ASN A 71 13.77 -10.22 -4.33
N PHE A 72 12.64 -10.77 -4.76
CA PHE A 72 11.31 -10.20 -4.56
C PHE A 72 10.60 -10.87 -3.40
N GLU A 73 10.04 -10.05 -2.52
CA GLU A 73 9.12 -10.46 -1.46
C GLU A 73 7.79 -9.73 -1.66
N TYR A 74 6.68 -10.43 -1.43
CA TYR A 74 5.33 -9.90 -1.58
C TYR A 74 4.64 -9.78 -0.23
N VAL A 75 4.36 -8.55 0.19
CA VAL A 75 3.66 -8.26 1.44
C VAL A 75 2.18 -8.08 1.16
N LYS A 76 1.41 -9.13 1.42
CA LYS A 76 -0.03 -9.20 1.14
C LYS A 76 -0.85 -8.38 2.12
N SER A 77 -2.07 -8.03 1.71
CA SER A 77 -3.08 -7.47 2.59
C SER A 77 -3.47 -8.46 3.69
N THR A 78 -3.61 -7.96 4.93
CA THR A 78 -4.09 -8.72 6.10
C THR A 78 -5.44 -8.23 6.60
N LEU A 79 -5.94 -7.13 6.04
CA LEU A 79 -7.20 -6.49 6.42
C LEU A 79 -8.12 -6.31 5.21
N PRO A 80 -9.44 -6.30 5.43
CA PRO A 80 -10.39 -6.00 4.36
C PRO A 80 -10.23 -4.57 3.85
N PRO A 81 -10.76 -4.27 2.66
CA PRO A 81 -10.80 -2.91 2.12
C PRO A 81 -11.44 -1.92 3.11
N MET A 82 -10.92 -0.70 3.12
CA MET A 82 -11.39 0.41 3.94
C MET A 82 -12.83 0.78 3.60
N GLY A 83 -13.68 0.97 4.63
CA GLY A 83 -15.09 1.34 4.46
C GLY A 83 -16.03 0.15 4.23
N LEU A 84 -15.53 -1.09 4.18
CA LEU A 84 -16.37 -2.26 3.99
C LEU A 84 -17.31 -2.49 5.19
N MET A 85 -16.81 -2.30 6.40
CA MET A 85 -17.57 -2.44 7.66
C MET A 85 -17.17 -1.38 8.68
N PRO A 86 -18.08 -1.01 9.62
CA PRO A 86 -17.74 -0.11 10.71
C PRO A 86 -16.81 -0.82 11.71
N VAL A 87 -15.84 -0.09 12.24
CA VAL A 87 -14.91 -0.58 13.26
C VAL A 87 -14.94 0.37 14.45
N LYS A 88 -14.96 -0.17 15.67
CA LYS A 88 -15.04 0.62 16.91
C LYS A 88 -13.71 0.74 17.64
N ASP A 89 -12.82 -0.23 17.46
CA ASP A 89 -11.56 -0.33 18.21
C ASP A 89 -10.37 -0.22 17.25
N GLU A 90 -9.43 0.69 17.56
CA GLU A 90 -8.20 0.86 16.78
C GLU A 90 -7.30 -0.39 16.78
N ASN A 91 -7.42 -1.26 17.80
CA ASN A 91 -6.68 -2.52 17.84
C ASN A 91 -7.04 -3.50 16.74
N PHE A 92 -8.16 -3.28 16.03
CA PHE A 92 -8.48 -3.99 14.80
C PHE A 92 -7.44 -3.72 13.71
N PHE A 93 -6.92 -2.51 13.65
CA PHE A 93 -5.93 -2.07 12.66
C PHE A 93 -4.51 -2.29 13.17
N LYS A 94 -4.12 -3.56 13.31
CA LYS A 94 -2.74 -3.91 13.69
C LYS A 94 -1.77 -3.52 12.59
N THR A 95 -0.74 -2.76 12.97
CA THR A 95 0.34 -2.36 12.07
C THR A 95 1.39 -3.47 11.94
N THR A 96 2.05 -3.49 10.81
CA THR A 96 3.28 -4.26 10.58
C THR A 96 4.45 -3.29 10.56
N ILE A 97 5.55 -3.65 11.21
CA ILE A 97 6.81 -2.92 11.14
C ILE A 97 7.78 -3.73 10.28
N MET A 98 8.34 -3.09 9.27
CA MET A 98 9.29 -3.69 8.35
C MET A 98 10.58 -2.88 8.31
N ASP A 99 11.73 -3.57 8.42
CA ASP A 99 13.03 -2.98 8.12
C ASP A 99 13.13 -2.72 6.60
N ILE A 100 13.41 -1.47 6.25
CA ILE A 100 13.55 -1.01 4.86
C ILE A 100 15.00 -0.68 4.51
N SER A 101 15.96 -1.10 5.34
CA SER A 101 17.40 -0.93 5.05
C SER A 101 17.74 -1.63 3.74
N ASP A 102 18.33 -0.88 2.81
CA ASP A 102 18.79 -1.42 1.52
C ASP A 102 17.70 -2.14 0.71
N LYS A 103 16.43 -1.73 0.89
CA LYS A 103 15.29 -2.27 0.18
C LYS A 103 14.62 -1.22 -0.68
N THR A 104 14.10 -1.65 -1.82
CA THR A 104 13.17 -0.88 -2.65
C THR A 104 11.77 -1.41 -2.44
N ILE A 105 10.81 -0.51 -2.21
CA ILE A 105 9.41 -0.85 -2.05
C ILE A 105 8.65 -0.32 -3.26
N LEU A 106 7.94 -1.21 -3.95
CA LEU A 106 7.07 -0.86 -5.06
C LEU A 106 5.62 -1.09 -4.64
N ILE A 107 4.82 -0.03 -4.75
CA ILE A 107 3.36 -0.06 -4.57
C ILE A 107 2.75 0.26 -5.93
N TYR A 108 1.89 -0.61 -6.41
CA TYR A 108 1.28 -0.52 -7.73
C TYR A 108 -0.20 -0.88 -7.65
N THR A 109 -0.96 -0.51 -8.65
CA THR A 109 -2.35 -0.90 -8.80
C THR A 109 -2.49 -1.93 -9.92
N ASP A 110 -3.63 -2.62 -9.97
CA ASP A 110 -4.03 -3.55 -11.03
C ASP A 110 -3.83 -2.97 -12.43
N GLY A 111 -4.06 -1.67 -12.63
CA GLY A 111 -3.80 -1.00 -13.89
C GLY A 111 -2.36 -1.12 -14.43
N VAL A 112 -1.38 -1.47 -13.58
CA VAL A 112 -0.02 -1.78 -14.03
C VAL A 112 0.08 -3.21 -14.52
N THR A 113 -0.44 -4.17 -13.77
CA THR A 113 -0.34 -5.61 -14.06
C THR A 113 -1.32 -6.08 -15.13
N GLU A 114 -2.47 -5.41 -15.24
CA GLU A 114 -3.45 -5.61 -16.32
C GLU A 114 -3.11 -4.80 -17.60
N GLY A 115 -2.05 -4.00 -17.56
CA GLY A 115 -1.54 -3.30 -18.74
C GLY A 115 -1.02 -4.30 -19.78
N TYR A 116 -1.35 -4.07 -21.04
CA TYR A 116 -0.92 -4.93 -22.15
C TYR A 116 0.53 -4.61 -22.58
N ILE A 117 1.34 -5.65 -22.76
CA ILE A 117 2.69 -5.53 -23.35
C ILE A 117 2.58 -5.51 -24.87
N ASP A 118 1.62 -6.27 -25.42
CA ASP A 118 1.25 -6.33 -26.83
C ASP A 118 -0.29 -6.52 -26.94
N GLU A 119 -0.82 -6.68 -28.15
CA GLU A 119 -2.26 -6.69 -28.41
C GLU A 119 -3.03 -7.84 -27.67
N GLU A 120 -2.34 -8.86 -27.16
CA GLU A 120 -2.95 -10.05 -26.57
C GLU A 120 -2.43 -10.44 -25.16
N LYS A 121 -1.36 -9.77 -24.66
CA LYS A 121 -0.66 -10.21 -23.46
C LYS A 121 -0.58 -9.13 -22.39
N GLU A 122 -1.22 -9.39 -21.26
CA GLU A 122 -1.08 -8.57 -20.07
C GLU A 122 0.34 -8.69 -19.46
N LEU A 123 0.79 -7.62 -18.79
CA LEU A 123 2.09 -7.56 -18.14
C LEU A 123 2.20 -8.60 -17.03
N GLU A 124 1.14 -8.74 -16.24
CA GLU A 124 1.10 -9.53 -15.01
C GLU A 124 2.23 -9.19 -14.03
N VAL A 125 2.21 -9.79 -12.83
CA VAL A 125 3.25 -9.58 -11.81
C VAL A 125 4.62 -10.07 -12.28
N VAL A 126 4.65 -11.22 -12.98
CA VAL A 126 5.90 -11.80 -13.52
C VAL A 126 6.53 -10.91 -14.59
N GLY A 127 5.72 -10.30 -15.43
CA GLY A 127 6.20 -9.34 -16.41
C GLY A 127 6.81 -8.10 -15.75
N LEU A 128 6.13 -7.56 -14.73
CA LEU A 128 6.62 -6.43 -13.96
C LEU A 128 7.98 -6.74 -13.29
N GLU A 129 8.13 -7.92 -12.67
CA GLU A 129 9.43 -8.37 -12.14
C GLU A 129 10.53 -8.39 -13.20
N ASN A 130 10.20 -8.93 -14.40
CA ASN A 130 11.16 -9.03 -15.48
C ASN A 130 11.61 -7.65 -15.98
N GLU A 131 10.68 -6.68 -16.09
CA GLU A 131 11.03 -5.32 -16.48
C GLU A 131 11.92 -4.63 -15.42
N ILE A 132 11.64 -4.83 -14.13
CA ILE A 132 12.48 -4.30 -13.04
C ILE A 132 13.90 -4.91 -13.10
N LYS A 133 14.02 -6.20 -13.33
CA LYS A 133 15.34 -6.87 -13.46
C LYS A 133 16.15 -6.33 -14.65
N LYS A 134 15.49 -6.01 -15.78
CA LYS A 134 16.15 -5.42 -16.94
C LYS A 134 16.72 -4.03 -16.63
N LEU A 135 16.04 -3.21 -15.83
CA LEU A 135 16.54 -1.88 -15.46
C LEU A 135 17.88 -1.95 -14.72
N ASN A 136 18.09 -2.98 -13.91
CA ASN A 136 19.36 -3.18 -13.22
C ASN A 136 20.51 -3.53 -14.18
N SER A 137 20.22 -4.28 -15.23
CA SER A 137 21.24 -4.68 -16.22
C SER A 137 21.69 -3.54 -17.15
N THR A 138 20.95 -2.43 -17.17
CA THR A 138 21.21 -1.26 -18.02
C THR A 138 21.75 -0.06 -17.27
N SER A 139 21.89 -0.09 -15.93
CA SER A 139 22.56 0.98 -15.18
C SER A 139 24.05 0.92 -15.44
N PRO A 140 24.68 1.95 -16.05
CA PRO A 140 26.13 2.02 -16.11
C PRO A 140 26.68 2.20 -14.68
N GLU A 141 27.80 1.52 -14.39
CA GLU A 141 28.60 1.72 -13.18
C GLU A 141 29.05 3.17 -12.98
#